data_02c80b84acc363653e74dc41dd12312f
#
_entry.id   02c80b84acc363653e74dc41dd12312f
#
_cell.length_a   1.000
_cell.length_b   1.000
_cell.length_c   1.000
_cell.angle_alpha   90.00
_cell.angle_beta   90.00
_cell.angle_gamma   90.00
#
_symmetry.space_group_name_H-M   'P 1'
#
loop_
_entity.id
_entity.type
_entity.pdbx_description
1 polymer ?
#
loop_
_entity_poly.entity_id
_entity_poly.type
_entity_poly.pdbx_seq_one_letter_code
_entity_poly.pdbx_strand_id
1 'polypeptide(L)' 'MDKIWYYTHGDGQKYGPYADEDLTKLIRQGILEGEDYIWTTDLDEWVQIKDTIYSVYLGKDKTEA' A
#
# COMPACT_ATOMS: atom_id res chain seq x y z
N MET A 1 -7.40 7.37 16.26
CA MET A 1 -6.68 6.12 16.18
C MET A 1 -6.17 5.86 14.80
N ASP A 2 -4.91 5.56 14.73
CA ASP A 2 -4.30 5.35 13.43
C ASP A 2 -4.49 3.92 12.99
N LYS A 3 -4.74 3.76 11.70
CA LYS A 3 -4.80 2.44 11.11
C LYS A 3 -3.40 1.90 10.97
N ILE A 4 -3.29 0.60 11.11
CA ILE A 4 -2.03 -0.10 10.95
C ILE A 4 -2.18 -0.97 9.71
N TRP A 5 -1.25 -0.81 8.79
CA TRP A 5 -1.30 -1.49 7.51
C TRP A 5 -0.20 -2.52 7.37
N TYR A 6 -0.51 -3.54 6.62
CA TYR A 6 0.46 -4.55 6.20
C TYR A 6 0.42 -4.62 4.68
N TYR A 7 1.51 -5.02 4.09
CA TYR A 7 1.52 -5.21 2.64
C TYR A 7 2.30 -6.46 2.27
N THR A 8 2.07 -6.93 1.06
CA THR A 8 2.80 -8.05 0.52
C THR A 8 2.93 -7.86 -0.99
N HIS A 9 4.03 -8.35 -1.52
CA HIS A 9 4.25 -8.34 -2.97
C HIS A 9 3.76 -9.62 -3.62
N GLY A 10 3.05 -10.45 -2.85
CA GLY A 10 2.58 -11.70 -3.40
C GLY A 10 3.60 -12.82 -3.35
N ASP A 11 4.68 -12.60 -2.63
CA ASP A 11 5.76 -13.56 -2.51
C ASP A 11 5.66 -14.41 -1.24
N GLY A 12 4.54 -14.30 -0.53
CA GLY A 12 4.34 -15.03 0.69
C GLY A 12 4.87 -14.34 1.92
N GLN A 13 5.46 -13.16 1.75
CA GLN A 13 6.00 -12.38 2.85
C GLN A 13 5.06 -11.24 3.18
N LYS A 14 4.89 -11.00 4.47
CA LYS A 14 4.06 -9.93 4.95
C LYS A 14 4.95 -8.91 5.67
N TYR A 15 4.77 -7.66 5.31
CA TYR A 15 5.57 -6.56 5.84
C TYR A 15 4.68 -5.59 6.61
N GLY A 16 5.20 -5.08 7.70
CA GLY A 16 4.47 -4.15 8.53
C GLY A 16 4.77 -4.42 9.98
N PRO A 17 4.07 -3.73 10.88
CA PRO A 17 2.99 -2.78 10.60
C PRO A 17 3.50 -1.40 10.20
N TYR A 18 2.70 -0.69 9.42
CA TYR A 18 3.01 0.66 8.98
C TYR A 18 1.83 1.57 9.25
N ALA A 19 2.13 2.82 9.61
CA ALA A 19 1.08 3.82 9.75
C ALA A 19 0.55 4.19 8.36
N ASP A 20 -0.62 4.81 8.35
CA ASP A 20 -1.26 5.18 7.11
C ASP A 20 -0.36 6.08 6.24
N GLU A 21 0.29 7.05 6.87
CA GLU A 21 1.15 7.94 6.10
C GLU A 21 2.40 7.24 5.59
N ASP A 22 2.88 6.24 6.30
CA ASP A 22 4.02 5.47 5.84
C ASP A 22 3.64 4.62 4.63
N LEU A 23 2.44 4.04 4.67
CA LEU A 23 1.96 3.28 3.54
C LEU A 23 1.84 4.15 2.30
N THR A 24 1.27 5.33 2.48
CA THR A 24 1.13 6.28 1.38
C THR A 24 2.48 6.63 0.78
N LYS A 25 3.47 6.83 1.63
CA LYS A 25 4.82 7.15 1.15
C LYS A 25 5.39 6.03 0.29
N LEU A 26 5.22 4.79 0.74
CA LEU A 26 5.74 3.65 -0.01
C LEU A 26 5.09 3.56 -1.38
N ILE A 27 3.81 3.85 -1.45
CA ILE A 27 3.09 3.81 -2.71
C ILE A 27 3.57 4.93 -3.63
N ARG A 28 3.73 6.12 -3.09
CA ARG A 28 4.16 7.27 -3.88
C ARG A 28 5.56 7.09 -4.43
N GLN A 29 6.43 6.44 -3.66
CA GLN A 29 7.81 6.25 -4.08
C GLN A 29 7.97 5.09 -5.05
N GLY A 30 6.91 4.33 -5.27
CA GLY A 30 6.97 3.23 -6.21
C GLY A 30 7.51 1.95 -5.61
N ILE A 31 7.73 1.93 -4.30
CA ILE A 31 8.13 0.70 -3.62
C ILE A 31 6.98 -0.29 -3.66
N LEU A 32 5.75 0.21 -3.51
CA LEU A 32 4.55 -0.57 -3.67
C LEU A 32 3.90 -0.20 -4.99
N GLU A 33 3.45 -1.21 -5.71
CA GLU A 33 2.81 -1.01 -7.00
C GLU A 33 1.35 -1.41 -6.92
N GLY A 34 0.62 -1.09 -7.98
CA GLY A 34 -0.81 -1.33 -7.99
C GLY A 34 -1.20 -2.77 -7.79
N GLU A 35 -0.34 -3.69 -8.20
CA GLU A 35 -0.64 -5.11 -8.09
C GLU A 35 -0.25 -5.70 -6.75
N ASP A 36 0.45 -4.92 -5.92
CA ASP A 36 0.77 -5.38 -4.58
C ASP A 36 -0.48 -5.31 -3.70
N TYR A 37 -0.46 -6.09 -2.63
CA TYR A 37 -1.62 -6.22 -1.76
C TYR A 37 -1.38 -5.50 -0.45
N ILE A 38 -2.46 -4.94 0.09
CA ILE A 38 -2.43 -4.32 1.42
C ILE A 38 -3.58 -4.86 2.25
N TRP A 39 -3.42 -4.78 3.56
CA TRP A 39 -4.43 -5.26 4.48
C TRP A 39 -4.38 -4.47 5.78
N THR A 40 -5.53 -4.26 6.36
CA THR A 40 -5.65 -3.69 7.69
C THR A 40 -6.76 -4.45 8.41
N THR A 41 -6.84 -4.25 9.72
CA THR A 41 -7.77 -5.03 10.54
C THR A 41 -9.23 -4.82 10.16
N ASP A 42 -9.53 -3.73 9.46
CA ASP A 42 -10.90 -3.47 9.04
C ASP A 42 -11.30 -4.25 7.79
N LEU A 43 -10.35 -4.89 7.15
CA LEU A 43 -10.62 -5.60 5.91
C LEU A 43 -10.75 -7.10 6.16
N ASP A 44 -11.66 -7.72 5.43
CA ASP A 44 -11.85 -9.16 5.54
C ASP A 44 -10.77 -9.93 4.79
N GLU A 45 -10.15 -9.30 3.81
CA GLU A 45 -9.15 -9.98 3.00
C GLU A 45 -8.20 -8.95 2.41
N TRP A 46 -7.10 -9.44 1.87
CA TRP A 46 -6.13 -8.60 1.21
C TRP A 46 -6.73 -7.99 -0.05
N VAL A 47 -6.37 -6.74 -0.34
CA VAL A 47 -6.85 -6.07 -1.55
C VAL A 47 -5.65 -5.50 -2.28
N GLN A 48 -5.76 -5.42 -3.60
CA GLN A 48 -4.71 -4.80 -4.39
C GLN A 48 -4.83 -3.29 -4.30
N ILE A 49 -3.68 -2.62 -4.28
CA ILE A 49 -3.65 -1.17 -4.14
C ILE A 49 -4.44 -0.49 -5.25
N LYS A 50 -4.36 -1.03 -6.46
CA LYS A 50 -5.06 -0.44 -7.60
C LYS A 50 -6.57 -0.41 -7.42
N ASP A 51 -7.09 -1.25 -6.52
CA ASP A 51 -8.51 -1.33 -6.25
C ASP A 51 -8.94 -0.47 -5.07
N THR A 52 -8.01 0.33 -4.54
CA THR A 52 -8.28 1.17 -3.39
C THR A 52 -8.12 2.64 -3.75
N ILE A 53 -8.52 3.50 -2.83
CA ILE A 53 -8.34 4.94 -3.06
C ILE A 53 -6.86 5.31 -3.11
N TYR A 54 -6.01 4.45 -2.59
CA TYR A 54 -4.57 4.72 -2.62
C TYR A 54 -3.99 4.63 -4.02
N SER A 55 -4.77 4.13 -4.97
CA SER A 55 -4.32 4.07 -6.35
C SER A 55 -3.94 5.45 -6.88
N VAL A 56 -4.53 6.51 -6.33
CA VAL A 56 -4.21 7.86 -6.77
C VAL A 56 -2.78 8.25 -6.46
N TYR A 57 -2.14 7.55 -5.54
CA TYR A 57 -0.77 7.86 -5.15
C TYR A 57 0.27 7.06 -5.92
N LEU A 58 -0.18 6.11 -6.73
CA LEU A 58 0.76 5.21 -7.41
C LEU A 58 1.75 6.01 -8.24
N GLY A 59 3.04 5.85 -7.90
CA GLY A 59 4.10 6.46 -8.67
C GLY A 59 4.15 7.97 -8.66
N LYS A 60 3.47 8.61 -7.71
CA LYS A 60 3.40 10.07 -7.70
C LYS A 60 4.78 10.72 -7.58
N ASP A 61 5.63 10.17 -6.72
CA ASP A 61 6.95 10.74 -6.52
C ASP A 61 7.91 10.40 -7.65
N LYS A 62 7.51 9.46 -8.52
CA LYS A 62 8.34 9.07 -9.64
C LYS A 62 7.93 9.78 -10.92
N THR A 63 6.85 10.54 -10.88
CA THR A 63 6.34 11.21 -12.04
C THR A 63 7.27 12.35 -12.44
N GLU A 64 7.62 12.39 -13.72
CA GLU A 64 8.44 13.45 -14.22
C GLU A 64 7.56 14.59 -14.69
N ALA A 65 8.00 15.77 -14.34
CA ALA A 65 7.26 16.96 -14.75
C ALA A 65 7.46 17.22 -16.23
#